data_45e440d1a085e0c0aa13f37caf29b2ee
#
_entry.id   45e440d1a085e0c0aa13f37caf29b2ee
#
_cell.length_a   1.000
_cell.length_b   1.000
_cell.length_c   1.000
_cell.angle_alpha   90.00
_cell.angle_beta   90.00
_cell.angle_gamma   90.00
#
_symmetry.space_group_name_H-M   'P 1'
#
loop_
_entity.id
_entity.type
_entity.pdbx_description
1 polymer ?
#
loop_
_entity_poly.entity_id
_entity_poly.type
_entity_poly.pdbx_seq_one_letter_code
_entity_poly.pdbx_strand_id
1 'polypeptide(L)'
;MAVAYHSTRSSDHNVLAKQAILQGIAPDGGLYIQDSIGEKPLNLAKVCAQGFKATAYDVLSSLLDDYSDEELTRCIEGAYGAQWDTEAITPVSAIGDDWLLELFHGPTSAFKDVALQMLPRLMSVAREDADAAGAVNAEGTAYVAVTAGKNIMIVTATSGDTGKAALEGFKDVPGMGITVFYPEGKVSDIQRLQMVTQKGSNVAVCAVKGNFDDAQNAAKAIFANKELAHELAGKGTVLSSANSINIGRLAPQVTYYFDAYAQLVAKGAIAQGQKITFCVPTGNFGDVLAGYFAKEMGLPVDRLIVASNSNKVLTDFLETGIYDRRRAFEKTISPSMDILVSSNLERLLYLASGKDTELVSYLMNQLVTKGIYTVPAQVMDTIRETFDAGFATDDQTRETIRSTWENCRVLIDPHTAVAKHVLDRVSRQAGNVRVCLSTASPYKFSSDVLAALEHSTAGLDDFACMHTLAEITGTNPPIQLSSLNDNVIIHTDVREKEQLASYVSEACGRIFAC
;
A
#
# COMPACT_ATOMS: atom_id res chain seq x y z
N MET A 1 -9.01 -8.94 -27.23
CA MET A 1 -7.57 -8.62 -27.06
C MET A 1 -7.41 -8.08 -25.66
N ALA A 2 -6.36 -8.51 -24.96
CA ALA A 2 -6.07 -8.00 -23.63
C ALA A 2 -5.79 -6.49 -23.68
N VAL A 3 -6.19 -5.79 -22.62
CA VAL A 3 -6.05 -4.33 -22.53
C VAL A 3 -4.60 -3.96 -22.22
N ALA A 4 -4.07 -2.99 -22.94
CA ALA A 4 -2.71 -2.54 -22.73
C ALA A 4 -2.61 -1.58 -21.54
N TYR A 5 -1.53 -1.73 -20.78
CA TYR A 5 -1.03 -0.76 -19.82
C TYR A 5 0.03 0.11 -20.48
N HIS A 6 0.03 1.39 -20.21
CA HIS A 6 1.05 2.34 -20.66
C HIS A 6 1.50 3.27 -19.52
N SER A 7 2.53 4.07 -19.78
CA SER A 7 3.00 5.07 -18.82
C SER A 7 2.02 6.24 -18.69
N THR A 8 1.87 6.77 -17.47
CA THR A 8 1.19 8.07 -17.25
C THR A 8 1.89 9.25 -17.94
N ARG A 9 3.13 9.09 -18.41
CA ARG A 9 3.95 10.15 -19.04
C ARG A 9 4.19 9.98 -20.53
N SER A 10 3.85 8.82 -21.10
CA SER A 10 3.98 8.51 -22.53
C SER A 10 3.04 7.39 -22.93
N SER A 11 2.49 7.46 -24.13
CA SER A 11 1.69 6.39 -24.75
C SER A 11 2.54 5.40 -25.57
N ASP A 12 3.86 5.59 -25.65
CA ASP A 12 4.73 4.86 -26.59
C ASP A 12 5.08 3.43 -26.12
N HIS A 13 4.89 3.14 -24.83
CA HIS A 13 5.25 1.86 -24.23
C HIS A 13 4.00 1.12 -23.73
N ASN A 14 3.39 0.36 -24.64
CA ASN A 14 2.25 -0.49 -24.30
C ASN A 14 2.73 -1.88 -23.87
N VAL A 15 2.29 -2.33 -22.71
CA VAL A 15 2.59 -3.64 -22.14
C VAL A 15 1.31 -4.29 -21.61
N LEU A 16 1.31 -5.61 -21.43
CA LEU A 16 0.23 -6.32 -20.75
C LEU A 16 0.36 -6.20 -19.22
N ALA A 17 -0.69 -6.54 -18.48
CA ALA A 17 -0.69 -6.40 -17.02
C ALA A 17 0.42 -7.24 -16.35
N LYS A 18 0.66 -8.48 -16.79
CA LYS A 18 1.77 -9.32 -16.31
C LYS A 18 3.12 -8.61 -16.42
N GLN A 19 3.36 -7.97 -17.56
CA GLN A 19 4.60 -7.23 -17.79
C GLN A 19 4.68 -5.95 -16.95
N ALA A 20 3.59 -5.18 -16.84
CA ALA A 20 3.51 -3.99 -15.98
C ALA A 20 3.79 -4.32 -14.51
N ILE A 21 3.29 -5.46 -14.01
CA ILE A 21 3.52 -5.96 -12.65
C ILE A 21 4.99 -6.35 -12.44
N LEU A 22 5.62 -7.05 -13.38
CA LEU A 22 7.03 -7.42 -13.28
C LEU A 22 7.96 -6.20 -13.32
N GLN A 23 7.65 -5.21 -14.15
CA GLN A 23 8.44 -3.97 -14.26
C GLN A 23 8.23 -3.04 -13.06
N GLY A 24 6.98 -2.93 -12.58
CA GLY A 24 6.59 -2.07 -11.47
C GLY A 24 6.54 -0.58 -11.79
N ILE A 25 7.40 -0.10 -12.70
CA ILE A 25 7.47 1.30 -13.17
C ILE A 25 7.84 1.31 -14.65
N ALA A 26 7.33 2.27 -15.40
CA ALA A 26 7.64 2.40 -16.82
C ALA A 26 9.08 2.94 -17.05
N PRO A 27 9.70 2.66 -18.23
CA PRO A 27 11.08 3.07 -18.51
C PRO A 27 11.34 4.58 -18.44
N ASP A 28 10.30 5.40 -18.68
CA ASP A 28 10.34 6.87 -18.58
C ASP A 28 10.14 7.39 -17.13
N GLY A 29 9.98 6.47 -16.18
CA GLY A 29 9.73 6.76 -14.77
C GLY A 29 8.26 7.09 -14.44
N GLY A 30 7.35 7.00 -15.43
CA GLY A 30 5.91 7.11 -15.23
C GLY A 30 5.29 5.84 -14.64
N LEU A 31 4.05 5.92 -14.21
CA LEU A 31 3.34 4.81 -13.58
C LEU A 31 2.46 4.07 -14.59
N TYR A 32 2.45 2.75 -14.53
CA TYR A 32 1.58 1.96 -15.39
C TYR A 32 0.10 2.18 -15.05
N ILE A 33 -0.70 2.45 -16.09
CA ILE A 33 -2.15 2.62 -16.02
C ILE A 33 -2.79 2.06 -17.30
N GLN A 34 -4.04 1.62 -17.23
CA GLN A 34 -4.85 1.27 -18.40
C GLN A 34 -5.95 2.29 -18.62
N ASP A 35 -6.32 2.54 -19.87
CA ASP A 35 -7.34 3.52 -20.23
C ASP A 35 -8.77 3.04 -20.07
N SER A 36 -8.96 1.72 -20.01
CA SER A 36 -10.28 1.08 -19.97
C SER A 36 -10.92 1.02 -18.58
N ILE A 37 -10.27 1.61 -17.56
CA ILE A 37 -10.86 1.66 -16.22
C ILE A 37 -12.22 2.36 -16.30
N GLY A 38 -13.28 1.67 -15.87
CA GLY A 38 -14.65 2.21 -15.90
C GLY A 38 -15.43 1.99 -17.19
N GLU A 39 -14.83 1.54 -18.29
CA GLU A 39 -15.55 1.22 -19.52
C GLU A 39 -16.56 0.07 -19.34
N LYS A 40 -16.27 -0.86 -18.46
CA LYS A 40 -17.12 -1.99 -18.10
C LYS A 40 -17.32 -2.02 -16.59
N PRO A 41 -18.34 -1.33 -16.06
CA PRO A 41 -18.62 -1.35 -14.64
C PRO A 41 -18.96 -2.77 -14.16
N LEU A 42 -18.54 -3.09 -12.93
CA LEU A 42 -18.86 -4.36 -12.30
C LEU A 42 -20.36 -4.47 -12.01
N ASN A 43 -20.89 -5.68 -12.07
CA ASN A 43 -22.28 -5.94 -11.69
C ASN A 43 -22.45 -5.82 -10.16
N LEU A 44 -22.93 -4.68 -9.70
CA LEU A 44 -23.10 -4.38 -8.29
C LEU A 44 -24.02 -5.38 -7.56
N ALA A 45 -25.07 -5.89 -8.23
CA ALA A 45 -25.94 -6.88 -7.65
C ALA A 45 -25.23 -8.22 -7.42
N LYS A 46 -24.36 -8.62 -8.35
CA LYS A 46 -23.48 -9.80 -8.19
C LYS A 46 -22.52 -9.60 -7.03
N VAL A 47 -21.84 -8.45 -6.98
CA VAL A 47 -20.90 -8.11 -5.89
C VAL A 47 -21.57 -8.15 -4.54
N CYS A 48 -22.78 -7.59 -4.39
CA CYS A 48 -23.54 -7.61 -3.12
C CYS A 48 -24.00 -9.01 -2.69
N ALA A 49 -24.00 -9.98 -3.59
CA ALA A 49 -24.43 -11.36 -3.33
C ALA A 49 -23.28 -12.34 -3.06
N GLN A 50 -22.03 -11.88 -3.12
CA GLN A 50 -20.84 -12.73 -3.01
C GLN A 50 -19.88 -12.24 -1.92
N GLY A 51 -18.91 -13.10 -1.54
CA GLY A 51 -17.91 -12.74 -0.53
C GLY A 51 -16.62 -12.18 -1.14
N PHE A 52 -15.67 -11.84 -0.27
CA PHE A 52 -14.41 -11.15 -0.61
C PHE A 52 -13.65 -11.77 -1.77
N LYS A 53 -13.40 -13.09 -1.77
CA LYS A 53 -12.61 -13.76 -2.82
C LYS A 53 -13.25 -13.69 -4.20
N ALA A 54 -14.57 -13.84 -4.27
CA ALA A 54 -15.30 -13.73 -5.54
C ALA A 54 -15.33 -12.29 -6.05
N THR A 55 -15.43 -11.32 -5.14
CA THR A 55 -15.28 -9.88 -5.45
C THR A 55 -13.86 -9.56 -5.92
N ALA A 56 -12.83 -10.13 -5.28
CA ALA A 56 -11.45 -10.01 -5.72
C ALA A 56 -11.25 -10.55 -7.15
N TYR A 57 -11.88 -11.67 -7.47
CA TYR A 57 -11.82 -12.22 -8.82
C TYR A 57 -12.45 -11.25 -9.86
N ASP A 58 -13.64 -10.73 -9.59
CA ASP A 58 -14.31 -9.80 -10.52
C ASP A 58 -13.50 -8.50 -10.72
N VAL A 59 -12.90 -7.98 -9.66
CA VAL A 59 -12.04 -6.78 -9.72
C VAL A 59 -10.77 -7.08 -10.50
N LEU A 60 -10.06 -8.14 -10.14
CA LEU A 60 -8.75 -8.45 -10.72
C LEU A 60 -8.87 -8.90 -12.18
N SER A 61 -9.88 -9.68 -12.54
CA SER A 61 -10.13 -10.07 -13.95
C SER A 61 -10.45 -8.86 -14.85
N SER A 62 -11.04 -7.80 -14.30
CA SER A 62 -11.28 -6.55 -15.03
C SER A 62 -10.01 -5.70 -15.20
N LEU A 63 -9.09 -5.76 -14.25
CA LEU A 63 -7.86 -4.96 -14.25
C LEU A 63 -6.65 -5.72 -14.81
N LEU A 64 -6.62 -7.04 -14.76
CA LEU A 64 -5.50 -7.90 -15.11
C LEU A 64 -5.96 -8.97 -16.12
N ASP A 65 -6.47 -8.54 -17.25
CA ASP A 65 -7.21 -9.37 -18.22
C ASP A 65 -6.34 -10.30 -19.10
N ASP A 66 -5.01 -10.26 -18.91
CA ASP A 66 -4.06 -11.23 -19.48
C ASP A 66 -3.71 -12.39 -18.50
N TYR A 67 -4.28 -12.37 -17.28
CA TYR A 67 -4.26 -13.52 -16.38
C TYR A 67 -5.46 -14.43 -16.68
N SER A 68 -5.24 -15.75 -16.78
CA SER A 68 -6.35 -16.70 -16.93
C SER A 68 -7.18 -16.84 -15.64
N ASP A 69 -8.38 -17.39 -15.77
CA ASP A 69 -9.27 -17.64 -14.63
C ASP A 69 -8.63 -18.54 -13.58
N GLU A 70 -7.89 -19.57 -14.00
CA GLU A 70 -7.18 -20.50 -13.14
C GLU A 70 -6.02 -19.80 -12.40
N GLU A 71 -5.28 -18.93 -13.09
CA GLU A 71 -4.17 -18.17 -12.52
C GLU A 71 -4.66 -17.19 -11.46
N LEU A 72 -5.71 -16.40 -11.77
CA LEU A 72 -6.29 -15.48 -10.78
C LEU A 72 -6.87 -16.21 -9.58
N THR A 73 -7.60 -17.31 -9.80
CA THR A 73 -8.16 -18.11 -8.72
C THR A 73 -7.06 -18.66 -7.81
N ARG A 74 -5.98 -19.21 -8.38
CA ARG A 74 -4.81 -19.68 -7.64
C ARG A 74 -4.17 -18.56 -6.81
N CYS A 75 -4.01 -17.37 -7.39
CA CYS A 75 -3.45 -16.21 -6.69
C CYS A 75 -4.34 -15.76 -5.53
N ILE A 76 -5.66 -15.67 -5.74
CA ILE A 76 -6.65 -15.24 -4.75
C ILE A 76 -6.72 -16.21 -3.57
N GLU A 77 -6.82 -17.52 -3.86
CA GLU A 77 -6.86 -18.55 -2.82
C GLU A 77 -5.59 -18.56 -1.97
N GLY A 78 -4.43 -18.37 -2.60
CA GLY A 78 -3.16 -18.28 -1.88
C GLY A 78 -3.00 -16.99 -1.08
N ALA A 79 -3.53 -15.86 -1.55
CA ALA A 79 -3.41 -14.55 -0.90
C ALA A 79 -4.36 -14.39 0.29
N TYR A 80 -5.57 -14.94 0.20
CA TYR A 80 -6.66 -14.70 1.14
C TYR A 80 -7.14 -16.00 1.79
N GLY A 81 -6.19 -16.70 2.44
CA GLY A 81 -6.39 -18.01 3.08
C GLY A 81 -6.28 -17.95 4.61
N ALA A 82 -5.78 -19.03 5.19
CA ALA A 82 -5.68 -19.25 6.65
C ALA A 82 -4.71 -18.29 7.38
N GLN A 83 -3.93 -17.48 6.65
CA GLN A 83 -3.06 -16.46 7.23
C GLN A 83 -3.81 -15.22 7.74
N TRP A 84 -5.11 -15.12 7.47
CA TRP A 84 -5.99 -14.06 7.97
C TRP A 84 -6.71 -14.52 9.24
N ASP A 85 -6.88 -13.63 10.20
CA ASP A 85 -7.52 -13.96 11.48
C ASP A 85 -9.05 -13.89 11.42
N THR A 86 -9.62 -13.50 10.27
CA THR A 86 -11.06 -13.51 10.00
C THR A 86 -11.37 -13.96 8.57
N GLU A 87 -12.44 -14.73 8.40
CA GLU A 87 -12.93 -15.18 7.09
C GLU A 87 -13.42 -14.02 6.22
N ALA A 88 -13.85 -12.92 6.82
CA ALA A 88 -14.29 -11.73 6.10
C ALA A 88 -13.13 -10.96 5.44
N ILE A 89 -11.86 -11.26 5.77
CA ILE A 89 -10.64 -10.60 5.29
C ILE A 89 -10.59 -9.12 5.66
N THR A 90 -11.60 -8.33 5.29
CA THR A 90 -11.72 -6.89 5.56
C THR A 90 -13.11 -6.57 6.11
N PRO A 91 -13.43 -6.94 7.37
CA PRO A 91 -14.75 -6.75 7.94
C PRO A 91 -15.11 -5.26 8.11
N VAL A 92 -16.42 -4.98 8.06
CA VAL A 92 -16.97 -3.67 8.38
C VAL A 92 -17.65 -3.72 9.76
N SER A 93 -17.24 -2.82 10.67
CA SER A 93 -17.78 -2.67 12.01
C SER A 93 -18.32 -1.26 12.26
N ALA A 94 -19.23 -1.11 13.22
CA ALA A 94 -19.81 0.19 13.55
C ALA A 94 -18.90 1.00 14.49
N ILE A 95 -18.85 2.32 14.28
CA ILE A 95 -18.15 3.27 15.15
C ILE A 95 -19.02 4.53 15.35
N GLY A 96 -19.79 4.55 16.44
CA GLY A 96 -20.82 5.56 16.61
C GLY A 96 -21.87 5.50 15.49
N ASP A 97 -22.06 6.62 14.81
CA ASP A 97 -22.95 6.72 13.64
C ASP A 97 -22.26 6.41 12.31
N ASP A 98 -20.98 6.08 12.32
CA ASP A 98 -20.17 5.78 11.14
C ASP A 98 -19.76 4.30 11.11
N TRP A 99 -19.00 3.90 10.08
CA TRP A 99 -18.48 2.55 9.93
C TRP A 99 -16.96 2.56 9.82
N LEU A 100 -16.30 1.52 10.33
CA LEU A 100 -14.91 1.21 10.08
C LEU A 100 -14.82 0.12 9.02
N LEU A 101 -13.90 0.28 8.08
CA LEU A 101 -13.42 -0.81 7.25
C LEU A 101 -12.08 -1.28 7.83
N GLU A 102 -12.09 -2.43 8.48
CA GLU A 102 -10.93 -2.96 9.20
C GLU A 102 -10.00 -3.72 8.25
N LEU A 103 -8.85 -3.14 7.95
CA LEU A 103 -7.90 -3.66 6.96
C LEU A 103 -6.67 -4.33 7.59
N PHE A 104 -6.70 -4.62 8.88
CA PHE A 104 -5.54 -5.06 9.66
C PHE A 104 -5.59 -6.52 10.13
N HIS A 105 -6.47 -7.32 9.57
CA HIS A 105 -6.66 -8.73 9.92
C HIS A 105 -5.67 -9.69 9.23
N GLY A 106 -4.77 -9.17 8.45
CA GLY A 106 -3.74 -9.94 7.77
C GLY A 106 -2.53 -10.27 8.67
N PRO A 107 -1.55 -11.03 8.13
CA PRO A 107 -0.43 -11.58 8.89
C PRO A 107 0.51 -10.54 9.49
N THR A 108 0.46 -9.28 9.06
CA THR A 108 1.30 -8.22 9.61
C THR A 108 0.52 -7.12 10.33
N SER A 109 -0.79 -7.29 10.46
CA SER A 109 -1.72 -6.37 11.12
C SER A 109 -1.73 -4.96 10.52
N ALA A 110 -1.70 -4.87 9.18
CA ALA A 110 -1.80 -3.63 8.42
C ALA A 110 -2.45 -3.85 7.05
N PHE A 111 -3.14 -2.82 6.50
CA PHE A 111 -3.85 -2.88 5.21
C PHE A 111 -2.99 -3.32 4.04
N LYS A 112 -1.68 -3.11 4.17
CA LYS A 112 -0.69 -3.48 3.15
C LYS A 112 -0.67 -4.97 2.85
N ASP A 113 -1.13 -5.80 3.79
CA ASP A 113 -1.26 -7.24 3.60
C ASP A 113 -2.18 -7.60 2.43
N VAL A 114 -3.30 -6.88 2.24
CA VAL A 114 -4.23 -7.15 1.14
C VAL A 114 -3.50 -7.17 -0.20
N ALA A 115 -2.65 -6.20 -0.42
CA ALA A 115 -1.88 -6.11 -1.67
C ALA A 115 -0.60 -6.95 -1.66
N LEU A 116 0.11 -7.03 -0.53
CA LEU A 116 1.41 -7.70 -0.46
C LEU A 116 1.30 -9.21 -0.27
N GLN A 117 0.14 -9.74 0.08
CA GLN A 117 -0.14 -11.18 -0.06
C GLN A 117 -0.46 -11.56 -1.52
N MET A 118 -0.99 -10.63 -2.32
CA MET A 118 -1.36 -10.86 -3.73
C MET A 118 -0.19 -10.64 -4.69
N LEU A 119 0.55 -9.54 -4.56
CA LEU A 119 1.62 -9.14 -5.50
C LEU A 119 2.64 -10.24 -5.80
N PRO A 120 3.22 -10.95 -4.81
CA PRO A 120 4.21 -12.00 -5.10
C PRO A 120 3.64 -13.14 -5.94
N ARG A 121 2.38 -13.46 -5.76
CA ARG A 121 1.67 -14.51 -6.51
C ARG A 121 1.42 -14.10 -7.95
N LEU A 122 0.98 -12.86 -8.15
CA LEU A 122 0.85 -12.29 -9.50
C LEU A 122 2.21 -12.24 -10.20
N MET A 123 3.26 -11.81 -9.50
CA MET A 123 4.62 -11.79 -10.07
C MET A 123 5.14 -13.19 -10.39
N SER A 124 4.82 -14.22 -9.57
CA SER A 124 5.21 -15.60 -9.84
C SER A 124 4.61 -16.11 -11.14
N VAL A 125 3.30 -15.92 -11.32
CA VAL A 125 2.59 -16.29 -12.56
C VAL A 125 3.16 -15.53 -13.76
N ALA A 126 3.33 -14.22 -13.65
CA ALA A 126 3.87 -13.41 -14.73
C ALA A 126 5.31 -13.83 -15.13
N ARG A 127 6.13 -14.28 -14.17
CA ARG A 127 7.46 -14.82 -14.40
C ARG A 127 7.41 -16.19 -15.10
N GLU A 128 6.53 -17.09 -14.64
CA GLU A 128 6.33 -18.41 -15.27
C GLU A 128 5.99 -18.26 -16.76
N ASP A 129 5.12 -17.32 -17.11
CA ASP A 129 4.76 -17.02 -18.51
C ASP A 129 5.92 -16.39 -19.31
N ALA A 130 6.68 -15.49 -18.67
CA ALA A 130 7.86 -14.91 -19.31
C ALA A 130 8.93 -15.98 -19.62
N ASP A 131 9.11 -16.95 -18.73
CA ASP A 131 10.00 -18.09 -18.92
C ASP A 131 9.53 -18.97 -20.08
N ALA A 132 8.22 -19.26 -20.18
CA ALA A 132 7.62 -20.01 -21.27
C ALA A 132 7.73 -19.27 -22.62
N ALA A 133 7.48 -17.96 -22.66
CA ALA A 133 7.58 -17.14 -23.86
C ALA A 133 9.03 -16.94 -24.33
N GLY A 134 9.98 -16.79 -23.42
CA GLY A 134 11.41 -16.67 -23.73
C GLY A 134 11.99 -17.90 -24.42
N ALA A 135 11.35 -19.07 -24.23
CA ALA A 135 11.70 -20.32 -24.93
C ALA A 135 11.19 -20.34 -26.39
N VAL A 136 10.30 -19.42 -26.78
CA VAL A 136 9.54 -19.54 -28.05
C VAL A 136 9.79 -18.40 -29.06
N ASN A 137 10.15 -17.14 -28.68
CA ASN A 137 10.23 -16.03 -29.64
C ASN A 137 11.25 -14.93 -29.33
N ALA A 138 12.04 -14.60 -30.38
CA ALA A 138 13.00 -13.49 -30.42
C ALA A 138 12.36 -12.11 -30.69
N GLU A 139 11.04 -11.99 -30.80
CA GLU A 139 10.32 -10.75 -31.18
C GLU A 139 9.52 -10.09 -30.04
N GLY A 140 9.59 -10.61 -28.82
CA GLY A 140 8.95 -9.99 -27.64
C GLY A 140 9.81 -8.88 -27.03
N THR A 141 9.14 -7.83 -26.59
CA THR A 141 9.69 -6.63 -25.92
C THR A 141 10.92 -6.92 -25.05
N ALA A 142 11.89 -6.02 -25.07
CA ALA A 142 13.22 -6.15 -24.42
C ALA A 142 13.19 -6.57 -22.94
N TYR A 143 12.06 -6.40 -22.23
CA TYR A 143 11.95 -6.73 -20.81
C TYR A 143 11.55 -8.19 -20.54
N VAL A 144 10.74 -8.82 -21.38
CA VAL A 144 10.46 -10.28 -21.27
C VAL A 144 11.75 -11.06 -21.45
N ALA A 145 12.62 -10.62 -22.38
CA ALA A 145 13.95 -11.18 -22.54
C ALA A 145 14.88 -10.93 -21.33
N VAL A 146 14.59 -9.91 -20.49
CA VAL A 146 15.40 -9.58 -19.31
C VAL A 146 15.02 -10.43 -18.10
N THR A 147 13.76 -10.87 -17.95
CA THR A 147 13.29 -11.64 -16.79
C THR A 147 13.18 -13.14 -17.05
N ALA A 148 13.10 -13.57 -18.31
CA ALA A 148 12.99 -14.99 -18.67
C ALA A 148 14.18 -15.79 -18.14
N GLY A 149 13.90 -16.86 -17.40
CA GLY A 149 14.90 -17.73 -16.78
C GLY A 149 15.67 -17.11 -15.61
N LYS A 150 15.25 -15.92 -15.11
CA LYS A 150 15.96 -15.21 -14.05
C LYS A 150 15.20 -15.18 -12.73
N ASN A 151 15.96 -15.16 -11.65
CA ASN A 151 15.43 -14.86 -10.34
C ASN A 151 15.15 -13.35 -10.19
N ILE A 152 14.21 -12.99 -9.33
CA ILE A 152 13.86 -11.60 -9.05
C ILE A 152 14.23 -11.28 -7.60
N MET A 153 15.12 -10.31 -7.40
CA MET A 153 15.43 -9.77 -6.08
C MET A 153 14.62 -8.48 -5.84
N ILE A 154 13.70 -8.54 -4.91
CA ILE A 154 12.97 -7.37 -4.44
C ILE A 154 13.85 -6.59 -3.47
N VAL A 155 14.00 -5.29 -3.71
CA VAL A 155 14.72 -4.39 -2.81
C VAL A 155 13.77 -3.29 -2.35
N THR A 156 13.70 -3.09 -1.03
CA THR A 156 12.86 -2.02 -0.46
C THR A 156 13.51 -1.41 0.78
N ALA A 157 13.32 -0.10 0.95
CA ALA A 157 13.59 0.59 2.21
C ALA A 157 12.26 0.93 2.89
N THR A 158 12.21 0.79 4.20
CA THR A 158 10.97 0.94 4.98
C THR A 158 11.21 1.69 6.28
N SER A 159 10.18 2.43 6.71
CA SER A 159 10.05 2.97 8.07
C SER A 159 9.26 2.03 9.00
N GLY A 160 8.88 0.81 8.53
CA GLY A 160 8.14 -0.17 9.33
C GLY A 160 7.21 -1.08 8.50
N ASP A 161 5.93 -0.75 8.43
CA ASP A 161 4.87 -1.64 7.95
C ASP A 161 5.05 -2.21 6.53
N THR A 162 5.50 -1.40 5.57
CA THR A 162 5.66 -1.85 4.17
C THR A 162 6.72 -2.93 4.05
N GLY A 163 7.85 -2.78 4.77
CA GLY A 163 8.92 -3.78 4.76
C GLY A 163 8.46 -5.11 5.33
N LYS A 164 7.78 -5.08 6.50
CA LYS A 164 7.27 -6.32 7.11
C LYS A 164 6.23 -7.00 6.22
N ALA A 165 5.27 -6.25 5.68
CA ALA A 165 4.25 -6.85 4.82
C ALA A 165 4.85 -7.43 3.52
N ALA A 166 5.90 -6.79 2.96
CA ALA A 166 6.63 -7.32 1.82
C ALA A 166 7.41 -8.60 2.19
N LEU A 167 8.12 -8.60 3.31
CA LEU A 167 8.83 -9.79 3.80
C LEU A 167 7.89 -10.98 3.93
N GLU A 168 6.73 -10.78 4.54
CA GLU A 168 5.74 -11.85 4.75
C GLU A 168 5.14 -12.33 3.42
N GLY A 169 4.85 -11.42 2.50
CA GLY A 169 4.25 -11.77 1.20
C GLY A 169 5.21 -12.52 0.27
N PHE A 170 6.50 -12.12 0.23
CA PHE A 170 7.52 -12.72 -0.63
C PHE A 170 8.22 -13.94 0.00
N LYS A 171 7.99 -14.23 1.28
CA LYS A 171 8.56 -15.36 1.99
C LYS A 171 8.34 -16.66 1.23
N ASP A 172 9.44 -17.38 0.99
CA ASP A 172 9.47 -18.70 0.36
C ASP A 172 8.78 -18.78 -1.03
N VAL A 173 8.62 -17.64 -1.73
CA VAL A 173 8.09 -17.63 -3.10
C VAL A 173 9.20 -18.07 -4.07
N PRO A 174 8.98 -19.13 -4.87
CA PRO A 174 10.03 -19.67 -5.75
C PRO A 174 10.54 -18.66 -6.78
N GLY A 175 11.87 -18.61 -6.94
CA GLY A 175 12.54 -17.71 -7.89
C GLY A 175 12.47 -16.23 -7.51
N MET A 176 12.01 -15.90 -6.30
CA MET A 176 12.02 -14.56 -5.76
C MET A 176 12.82 -14.49 -4.48
N GLY A 177 13.55 -13.40 -4.30
CA GLY A 177 14.20 -13.04 -3.04
C GLY A 177 13.78 -11.65 -2.62
N ILE A 178 13.90 -11.34 -1.34
CA ILE A 178 13.62 -10.01 -0.83
C ILE A 178 14.70 -9.52 0.11
N THR A 179 15.14 -8.29 -0.11
CA THR A 179 16.03 -7.55 0.80
C THR A 179 15.32 -6.30 1.30
N VAL A 180 15.21 -6.17 2.62
CA VAL A 180 14.59 -5.02 3.28
C VAL A 180 15.63 -4.26 4.09
N PHE A 181 15.70 -2.95 3.86
CA PHE A 181 16.51 -2.00 4.61
C PHE A 181 15.63 -1.16 5.53
N TYR A 182 16.07 -0.99 6.79
CA TYR A 182 15.39 -0.10 7.74
C TYR A 182 16.43 0.72 8.54
N PRO A 183 16.11 1.94 8.97
CA PRO A 183 17.05 2.77 9.73
C PRO A 183 17.24 2.23 11.15
N GLU A 184 18.50 2.01 11.55
CA GLU A 184 18.87 1.49 12.87
C GLU A 184 18.34 2.40 13.99
N GLY A 185 17.62 1.81 14.96
CA GLY A 185 17.10 2.52 16.13
C GLY A 185 16.04 3.60 15.82
N LYS A 186 15.43 3.59 14.63
CA LYS A 186 14.44 4.62 14.23
C LYS A 186 13.03 4.05 13.92
N VAL A 187 12.83 2.78 14.10
CA VAL A 187 11.53 2.09 14.03
C VAL A 187 11.14 1.61 15.44
N SER A 188 9.84 1.37 15.69
CA SER A 188 9.39 0.82 16.98
C SER A 188 9.95 -0.58 17.21
N ASP A 189 10.02 -1.04 18.46
CA ASP A 189 10.50 -2.39 18.76
C ASP A 189 9.60 -3.46 18.15
N ILE A 190 8.29 -3.26 18.13
CA ILE A 190 7.34 -4.17 17.45
C ILE A 190 7.66 -4.25 15.96
N GLN A 191 7.80 -3.13 15.26
CA GLN A 191 8.11 -3.10 13.83
C GLN A 191 9.49 -3.70 13.53
N ARG A 192 10.49 -3.42 14.38
CA ARG A 192 11.83 -4.02 14.27
C ARG A 192 11.77 -5.54 14.41
N LEU A 193 11.15 -6.04 15.48
CA LEU A 193 11.03 -7.47 15.71
C LEU A 193 10.24 -8.18 14.60
N GLN A 194 9.17 -7.57 14.09
CA GLN A 194 8.46 -8.10 12.93
C GLN A 194 9.39 -8.36 11.73
N MET A 195 10.44 -7.55 11.54
CA MET A 195 11.40 -7.70 10.43
C MET A 195 12.54 -8.65 10.79
N VAL A 196 13.19 -8.44 11.95
CA VAL A 196 14.42 -9.18 12.28
C VAL A 196 14.17 -10.63 12.72
N THR A 197 12.93 -10.99 13.03
CA THR A 197 12.51 -12.36 13.32
C THR A 197 11.85 -13.06 12.13
N GLN A 198 11.78 -12.39 10.96
CA GLN A 198 11.12 -12.92 9.76
C GLN A 198 11.80 -14.20 9.29
N LYS A 199 11.06 -15.29 9.27
CA LYS A 199 11.50 -16.59 8.70
C LYS A 199 11.33 -16.58 7.19
N GLY A 200 12.11 -17.41 6.51
CA GLY A 200 12.07 -17.60 5.06
C GLY A 200 13.47 -17.85 4.51
N SER A 201 13.60 -18.76 3.56
CA SER A 201 14.90 -19.12 2.95
C SER A 201 15.39 -18.03 1.96
N ASN A 202 14.47 -17.19 1.49
CA ASN A 202 14.68 -16.17 0.47
C ASN A 202 14.59 -14.72 1.00
N VAL A 203 14.75 -14.54 2.31
CA VAL A 203 14.58 -13.26 3.01
C VAL A 203 15.93 -12.73 3.51
N ALA A 204 16.18 -11.44 3.31
CA ALA A 204 17.31 -10.72 3.90
C ALA A 204 16.83 -9.39 4.50
N VAL A 205 17.27 -9.09 5.73
CA VAL A 205 16.94 -7.84 6.41
C VAL A 205 18.23 -7.21 6.93
N CYS A 206 18.42 -5.93 6.70
CA CYS A 206 19.61 -5.20 7.12
C CYS A 206 19.25 -3.83 7.70
N ALA A 207 19.73 -3.56 8.90
CA ALA A 207 19.68 -2.23 9.48
C ALA A 207 20.71 -1.32 8.80
N VAL A 208 20.33 -0.06 8.59
CA VAL A 208 21.18 0.96 7.96
C VAL A 208 21.50 2.03 8.98
N LYS A 209 22.77 2.32 9.16
CA LYS A 209 23.20 3.45 9.97
C LYS A 209 22.84 4.76 9.29
N GLY A 210 21.96 5.52 9.90
CA GLY A 210 21.41 6.75 9.34
C GLY A 210 19.93 6.93 9.66
N ASN A 211 19.24 7.68 8.83
CA ASN A 211 17.80 7.90 8.90
C ASN A 211 17.06 7.19 7.76
N PHE A 212 15.72 7.35 7.72
CA PHE A 212 14.91 6.73 6.68
C PHE A 212 15.24 7.25 5.27
N ASP A 213 15.54 8.53 5.14
CA ASP A 213 15.92 9.13 3.85
C ASP A 213 17.23 8.56 3.34
N ASP A 214 18.21 8.29 4.23
CA ASP A 214 19.47 7.62 3.87
C ASP A 214 19.21 6.23 3.32
N ALA A 215 18.39 5.43 3.97
CA ALA A 215 18.02 4.09 3.52
C ALA A 215 17.25 4.13 2.18
N GLN A 216 16.32 5.07 2.02
CA GLN A 216 15.53 5.24 0.80
C GLN A 216 16.39 5.72 -0.38
N ASN A 217 17.27 6.68 -0.16
CA ASN A 217 18.17 7.19 -1.19
C ASN A 217 19.17 6.12 -1.64
N ALA A 218 19.69 5.33 -0.70
CA ALA A 218 20.57 4.21 -1.02
C ALA A 218 19.83 3.10 -1.81
N ALA A 219 18.57 2.80 -1.47
CA ALA A 219 17.76 1.88 -2.27
C ALA A 219 17.53 2.40 -3.70
N LYS A 220 17.26 3.70 -3.87
CA LYS A 220 17.16 4.33 -5.21
C LYS A 220 18.48 4.24 -5.97
N ALA A 221 19.60 4.47 -5.29
CA ALA A 221 20.94 4.35 -5.90
C ALA A 221 21.25 2.92 -6.37
N ILE A 222 20.79 1.89 -5.65
CA ILE A 222 20.88 0.48 -6.05
C ILE A 222 20.18 0.26 -7.40
N PHE A 223 18.95 0.74 -7.57
CA PHE A 223 18.22 0.62 -8.85
C PHE A 223 18.88 1.41 -10.00
N ALA A 224 19.54 2.52 -9.71
CA ALA A 224 20.27 3.33 -10.70
C ALA A 224 21.67 2.78 -11.04
N ASN A 225 22.16 1.80 -10.27
CA ASN A 225 23.51 1.25 -10.43
C ASN A 225 23.56 0.22 -11.57
N LYS A 226 24.02 0.66 -12.75
CA LYS A 226 24.11 -0.17 -13.96
C LYS A 226 25.15 -1.29 -13.83
N GLU A 227 26.22 -1.09 -13.07
CA GLU A 227 27.28 -2.10 -12.87
C GLU A 227 26.71 -3.27 -12.03
N LEU A 228 26.02 -2.96 -10.93
CA LEU A 228 25.35 -3.95 -10.11
C LEU A 228 24.27 -4.69 -10.92
N ALA A 229 23.44 -3.96 -11.69
CA ALA A 229 22.43 -4.57 -12.53
C ALA A 229 23.03 -5.55 -13.55
N HIS A 230 24.16 -5.20 -14.16
CA HIS A 230 24.87 -6.07 -15.09
C HIS A 230 25.50 -7.29 -14.40
N GLU A 231 26.11 -7.09 -13.23
CA GLU A 231 26.67 -8.18 -12.41
C GLU A 231 25.59 -9.19 -12.05
N LEU A 232 24.46 -8.72 -11.50
CA LEU A 232 23.34 -9.58 -11.09
C LEU A 232 22.69 -10.28 -12.28
N ALA A 233 22.53 -9.59 -13.41
CA ALA A 233 22.02 -10.18 -14.64
C ALA A 233 22.92 -11.32 -15.16
N GLY A 234 24.24 -11.17 -15.04
CA GLY A 234 25.22 -12.23 -15.37
C GLY A 234 25.12 -13.44 -14.45
N LYS A 235 24.58 -13.26 -13.23
CA LYS A 235 24.30 -14.32 -12.25
C LYS A 235 22.83 -14.80 -12.32
N GLY A 236 22.08 -14.47 -13.37
CA GLY A 236 20.69 -14.90 -13.53
C GLY A 236 19.70 -14.22 -12.57
N THR A 237 20.00 -13.02 -12.10
CA THR A 237 19.11 -12.26 -11.19
C THR A 237 18.83 -10.86 -11.73
N VAL A 238 17.58 -10.38 -11.55
CA VAL A 238 17.16 -8.99 -11.83
C VAL A 238 16.59 -8.34 -10.58
N LEU A 239 16.72 -7.01 -10.50
CA LEU A 239 16.14 -6.24 -9.40
C LEU A 239 14.71 -5.83 -9.74
N SER A 240 13.82 -5.86 -8.74
CA SER A 240 12.48 -5.29 -8.81
C SER A 240 12.09 -4.69 -7.45
N SER A 241 10.97 -3.96 -7.43
CA SER A 241 10.49 -3.27 -6.25
C SER A 241 9.05 -3.63 -5.92
N ALA A 242 8.76 -3.81 -4.62
CA ALA A 242 7.41 -3.99 -4.10
C ALA A 242 6.78 -2.66 -3.65
N ASN A 243 7.18 -1.52 -4.22
CA ASN A 243 6.65 -0.20 -3.84
C ASN A 243 5.18 -0.02 -4.21
N SER A 244 4.52 0.95 -3.57
CA SER A 244 3.09 1.26 -3.79
C SER A 244 2.75 1.71 -5.22
N ILE A 245 3.76 2.06 -6.03
CA ILE A 245 3.60 2.46 -7.43
C ILE A 245 3.31 1.29 -8.37
N ASN A 246 3.66 0.05 -7.97
CA ASN A 246 3.37 -1.14 -8.77
C ASN A 246 1.85 -1.35 -8.87
N ILE A 247 1.34 -1.53 -10.10
CA ILE A 247 -0.10 -1.74 -10.32
C ILE A 247 -0.60 -3.03 -9.65
N GLY A 248 0.23 -4.06 -9.52
CA GLY A 248 -0.07 -5.28 -8.76
C GLY A 248 -0.24 -5.06 -7.26
N ARG A 249 0.14 -3.87 -6.73
CA ARG A 249 -0.20 -3.43 -5.37
C ARG A 249 -1.46 -2.56 -5.32
N LEU A 250 -1.76 -1.84 -6.38
CA LEU A 250 -2.95 -0.99 -6.42
C LEU A 250 -4.22 -1.80 -6.70
N ALA A 251 -4.19 -2.68 -7.70
CA ALA A 251 -5.35 -3.43 -8.16
C ALA A 251 -6.05 -4.26 -7.05
N PRO A 252 -5.35 -5.01 -6.19
CA PRO A 252 -6.00 -5.76 -5.12
C PRO A 252 -6.73 -4.89 -4.10
N GLN A 253 -6.30 -3.64 -3.92
CA GLN A 253 -6.92 -2.72 -2.96
C GLN A 253 -8.30 -2.23 -3.41
N VAL A 254 -8.62 -2.29 -4.68
CA VAL A 254 -9.96 -1.96 -5.19
C VAL A 254 -11.03 -2.91 -4.62
N THR A 255 -10.65 -4.15 -4.33
CA THR A 255 -11.54 -5.20 -3.83
C THR A 255 -12.24 -4.81 -2.53
N TYR A 256 -11.52 -4.30 -1.54
CA TYR A 256 -12.12 -4.04 -0.24
C TYR A 256 -13.11 -2.86 -0.23
N TYR A 257 -13.06 -1.96 -1.21
CA TYR A 257 -14.10 -0.93 -1.36
C TYR A 257 -15.43 -1.54 -1.82
N PHE A 258 -15.38 -2.45 -2.78
CA PHE A 258 -16.56 -3.21 -3.23
C PHE A 258 -17.09 -4.14 -2.14
N ASP A 259 -16.20 -4.84 -1.45
CA ASP A 259 -16.58 -5.75 -0.37
C ASP A 259 -17.20 -5.01 0.83
N ALA A 260 -16.64 -3.86 1.21
CA ALA A 260 -17.23 -3.01 2.26
C ALA A 260 -18.66 -2.58 1.89
N TYR A 261 -18.87 -2.19 0.63
CA TYR A 261 -20.19 -1.84 0.14
C TYR A 261 -21.16 -3.03 0.24
N ALA A 262 -20.75 -4.21 -0.20
CA ALA A 262 -21.54 -5.43 -0.13
C ALA A 262 -21.92 -5.79 1.32
N GLN A 263 -20.97 -5.68 2.25
CA GLN A 263 -21.21 -5.90 3.68
C GLN A 263 -22.21 -4.90 4.26
N LEU A 264 -22.14 -3.62 3.89
CA LEU A 264 -23.09 -2.59 4.32
C LEU A 264 -24.51 -2.86 3.79
N VAL A 265 -24.64 -3.31 2.55
CA VAL A 265 -25.94 -3.75 1.99
C VAL A 265 -26.45 -4.97 2.76
N ALA A 266 -25.63 -5.98 3.00
CA ALA A 266 -26.00 -7.18 3.73
C ALA A 266 -26.42 -6.89 5.19
N LYS A 267 -25.80 -5.88 5.82
CA LYS A 267 -26.18 -5.41 7.17
C LYS A 267 -27.44 -4.52 7.18
N GLY A 268 -27.99 -4.18 6.01
CA GLY A 268 -29.13 -3.27 5.89
C GLY A 268 -28.81 -1.81 6.24
N ALA A 269 -27.52 -1.45 6.30
CA ALA A 269 -27.06 -0.09 6.57
C ALA A 269 -27.31 0.85 5.38
N ILE A 270 -27.28 0.32 4.16
CA ILE A 270 -27.60 1.02 2.93
C ILE A 270 -28.48 0.17 2.01
N ALA A 271 -29.22 0.83 1.14
CA ALA A 271 -29.86 0.17 0.00
C ALA A 271 -28.84 0.03 -1.16
N GLN A 272 -28.98 -1.03 -1.95
CA GLN A 272 -28.16 -1.18 -3.15
C GLN A 272 -28.37 0.01 -4.10
N GLY A 273 -27.27 0.58 -4.59
CA GLY A 273 -27.26 1.80 -5.42
C GLY A 273 -27.18 3.10 -4.60
N GLN A 274 -27.33 3.07 -3.29
CA GLN A 274 -27.13 4.23 -2.42
C GLN A 274 -25.64 4.60 -2.40
N LYS A 275 -25.36 5.90 -2.54
CA LYS A 275 -23.98 6.42 -2.49
C LYS A 275 -23.46 6.43 -1.06
N ILE A 276 -22.16 6.16 -0.90
CA ILE A 276 -21.45 6.20 0.38
C ILE A 276 -20.18 7.05 0.28
N THR A 277 -19.70 7.54 1.41
CA THR A 277 -18.47 8.31 1.54
C THR A 277 -17.41 7.49 2.24
N PHE A 278 -16.18 7.47 1.69
CA PHE A 278 -15.02 6.89 2.35
C PHE A 278 -14.06 7.97 2.83
N CYS A 279 -13.53 7.84 4.04
CA CYS A 279 -12.44 8.65 4.56
C CYS A 279 -11.19 7.78 4.74
N VAL A 280 -10.10 8.19 4.09
CA VAL A 280 -8.91 7.36 3.91
C VAL A 280 -7.69 8.04 4.51
N PRO A 281 -7.03 7.43 5.52
CA PRO A 281 -5.73 7.92 5.99
C PRO A 281 -4.71 7.78 4.86
N THR A 282 -4.19 8.91 4.37
CA THR A 282 -3.52 8.94 3.06
C THR A 282 -2.07 9.38 3.16
N GLY A 283 -1.15 8.52 2.68
CA GLY A 283 0.26 8.84 2.40
C GLY A 283 0.53 8.85 0.89
N ASN A 284 0.98 7.72 0.34
CA ASN A 284 1.35 7.57 -1.08
C ASN A 284 0.16 7.51 -2.06
N PHE A 285 -1.04 7.88 -1.64
CA PHE A 285 -2.26 7.96 -2.44
C PHE A 285 -2.76 6.63 -3.04
N GLY A 286 -2.12 5.50 -2.74
CA GLY A 286 -2.49 4.20 -3.32
C GLY A 286 -3.86 3.73 -2.87
N ASP A 287 -4.13 3.76 -1.57
CA ASP A 287 -5.37 3.34 -0.96
C ASP A 287 -6.57 4.16 -1.48
N VAL A 288 -6.53 5.48 -1.35
CA VAL A 288 -7.64 6.34 -1.81
C VAL A 288 -7.82 6.31 -3.33
N LEU A 289 -6.75 6.11 -4.11
CA LEU A 289 -6.83 5.90 -5.56
C LEU A 289 -7.53 4.58 -5.91
N ALA A 290 -7.34 3.53 -5.11
CA ALA A 290 -8.09 2.28 -5.27
C ALA A 290 -9.60 2.52 -5.06
N GLY A 291 -9.99 3.39 -4.14
CA GLY A 291 -11.37 3.86 -3.99
C GLY A 291 -11.88 4.64 -5.20
N TYR A 292 -11.01 5.45 -5.82
CA TYR A 292 -11.35 6.12 -7.07
C TYR A 292 -11.53 5.13 -8.23
N PHE A 293 -10.66 4.12 -8.35
CA PHE A 293 -10.83 3.04 -9.32
C PHE A 293 -12.14 2.29 -9.09
N ALA A 294 -12.48 1.99 -7.84
CA ALA A 294 -13.75 1.35 -7.51
C ALA A 294 -14.95 2.21 -7.97
N LYS A 295 -14.91 3.54 -7.78
CA LYS A 295 -15.92 4.46 -8.28
C LYS A 295 -16.03 4.40 -9.80
N GLU A 296 -14.92 4.50 -10.53
CA GLU A 296 -14.90 4.41 -11.99
C GLU A 296 -15.42 3.05 -12.47
N MET A 297 -15.14 1.97 -11.74
CA MET A 297 -15.65 0.62 -12.00
C MET A 297 -17.11 0.41 -11.56
N GLY A 298 -17.84 1.46 -11.20
CA GLY A 298 -19.28 1.45 -10.95
C GLY A 298 -19.72 1.36 -9.49
N LEU A 299 -18.79 1.43 -8.51
CA LEU A 299 -19.18 1.51 -7.10
C LEU A 299 -19.86 2.85 -6.80
N PRO A 300 -21.03 2.89 -6.14
CA PRO A 300 -21.71 4.13 -5.79
C PRO A 300 -20.97 4.92 -4.69
N VAL A 301 -19.89 5.58 -5.06
CA VAL A 301 -19.12 6.47 -4.17
C VAL A 301 -19.62 7.89 -4.33
N ASP A 302 -19.95 8.53 -3.22
CA ASP A 302 -20.28 9.96 -3.17
C ASP A 302 -19.01 10.80 -3.10
N ARG A 303 -18.23 10.62 -2.03
CA ARG A 303 -16.98 11.35 -1.80
C ARG A 303 -15.86 10.40 -1.33
N LEU A 304 -14.63 10.76 -1.69
CA LEU A 304 -13.40 10.21 -1.14
C LEU A 304 -12.69 11.32 -0.36
N ILE A 305 -12.57 11.16 0.94
CA ILE A 305 -11.96 12.16 1.83
C ILE A 305 -10.52 11.74 2.09
N VAL A 306 -9.59 12.56 1.64
CA VAL A 306 -8.15 12.40 1.87
C VAL A 306 -7.81 12.97 3.24
N ALA A 307 -7.44 12.12 4.18
CA ALA A 307 -7.02 12.53 5.51
C ALA A 307 -5.49 12.51 5.62
N SER A 308 -4.90 13.66 5.97
CA SER A 308 -3.46 13.84 6.17
C SER A 308 -3.13 14.02 7.66
N ASN A 309 -1.91 13.69 8.07
CA ASN A 309 -1.36 14.17 9.34
C ASN A 309 -0.74 15.57 9.18
N SER A 310 0.14 16.00 10.10
CA SER A 310 0.83 17.30 10.02
C SER A 310 1.60 17.48 8.70
N ASN A 311 2.04 16.40 8.05
CA ASN A 311 2.60 16.42 6.70
C ASN A 311 1.48 16.57 5.63
N LYS A 312 0.73 17.65 5.68
CA LYS A 312 -0.52 17.88 4.95
C LYS A 312 -0.36 18.33 3.50
N VAL A 313 0.66 17.85 2.79
CA VAL A 313 0.90 18.22 1.38
C VAL A 313 -0.28 17.92 0.46
N LEU A 314 -0.99 16.81 0.71
CA LEU A 314 -2.17 16.43 -0.08
C LEU A 314 -3.38 17.30 0.24
N THR A 315 -3.60 17.65 1.50
CA THR A 315 -4.68 18.58 1.90
C THR A 315 -4.48 19.93 1.24
N ASP A 316 -3.29 20.53 1.37
CA ASP A 316 -2.96 21.80 0.75
C ASP A 316 -3.09 21.74 -0.79
N PHE A 317 -2.69 20.62 -1.40
CA PHE A 317 -2.85 20.41 -2.84
C PHE A 317 -4.32 20.39 -3.27
N LEU A 318 -5.17 19.65 -2.60
CA LEU A 318 -6.60 19.56 -2.94
C LEU A 318 -7.34 20.89 -2.72
N GLU A 319 -6.93 21.65 -1.71
CA GLU A 319 -7.47 22.99 -1.44
C GLU A 319 -7.03 24.02 -2.49
N THR A 320 -5.74 24.02 -2.86
CA THR A 320 -5.14 25.13 -3.63
C THR A 320 -4.85 24.80 -5.10
N GLY A 321 -4.74 23.53 -5.47
CA GLY A 321 -4.23 23.08 -6.77
C GLY A 321 -2.70 23.19 -6.90
N ILE A 322 -2.00 23.53 -5.81
CA ILE A 322 -0.54 23.67 -5.78
C ILE A 322 0.04 22.52 -4.96
N TYR A 323 0.90 21.72 -5.59
CA TYR A 323 1.68 20.69 -4.90
C TYR A 323 3.07 21.22 -4.59
N ASP A 324 3.38 21.41 -3.30
CA ASP A 324 4.67 21.95 -2.86
C ASP A 324 5.34 21.04 -1.83
N ARG A 325 6.43 20.34 -2.24
CA ARG A 325 7.24 19.49 -1.37
C ARG A 325 8.32 20.24 -0.58
N ARG A 326 8.49 21.53 -0.81
CA ARG A 326 9.53 22.38 -0.21
C ARG A 326 9.12 22.84 1.18
N ARG A 327 8.85 21.90 2.05
CA ARG A 327 8.44 22.11 3.45
C ARG A 327 9.25 21.23 4.39
N ALA A 328 9.25 21.56 5.68
CA ALA A 328 9.86 20.70 6.68
C ALA A 328 9.11 19.36 6.75
N PHE A 329 9.85 18.29 6.93
CA PHE A 329 9.30 16.96 7.24
C PHE A 329 9.05 16.88 8.73
N GLU A 330 7.85 16.49 9.13
CA GLU A 330 7.46 16.28 10.52
C GLU A 330 7.36 14.79 10.82
N LYS A 331 8.04 14.33 11.86
CA LYS A 331 7.86 12.97 12.37
C LYS A 331 6.64 12.96 13.27
N THR A 332 5.64 12.16 12.94
CA THR A 332 4.37 12.07 13.67
C THR A 332 4.14 10.69 14.30
N ILE A 333 3.07 10.55 15.09
CA ILE A 333 2.61 9.26 15.62
C ILE A 333 1.90 8.38 14.58
N SER A 334 1.66 8.88 13.38
CA SER A 334 1.09 8.14 12.24
C SER A 334 2.09 7.99 11.08
N PRO A 335 3.21 7.26 11.27
CA PRO A 335 4.40 7.33 10.43
C PRO A 335 4.19 6.83 8.98
N SER A 336 3.16 6.01 8.70
CA SER A 336 2.87 5.58 7.33
C SER A 336 2.33 6.70 6.44
N MET A 337 1.94 7.84 7.04
CA MET A 337 1.46 9.05 6.36
C MET A 337 2.52 10.16 6.33
N ASP A 338 3.71 9.96 6.92
CA ASP A 338 4.81 10.91 6.91
C ASP A 338 5.48 10.93 5.54
N ILE A 339 4.94 11.77 4.64
CA ILE A 339 5.43 11.90 3.27
C ILE A 339 5.46 13.36 2.83
N LEU A 340 6.39 13.68 1.92
CA LEU A 340 6.43 14.94 1.18
C LEU A 340 6.15 14.75 -0.31
N VAL A 341 6.26 13.52 -0.81
CA VAL A 341 5.94 13.14 -2.19
C VAL A 341 4.97 11.97 -2.19
N SER A 342 3.78 12.20 -2.71
CA SER A 342 2.71 11.22 -2.80
C SER A 342 2.68 10.62 -4.21
N SER A 343 3.24 9.42 -4.35
CA SER A 343 3.62 8.87 -5.65
C SER A 343 2.43 8.52 -6.56
N ASN A 344 1.33 7.97 -6.02
CA ASN A 344 0.19 7.56 -6.86
C ASN A 344 -0.75 8.72 -7.26
N LEU A 345 -0.53 9.93 -6.72
CA LEU A 345 -1.25 11.12 -7.16
C LEU A 345 -1.07 11.36 -8.67
N GLU A 346 0.06 10.95 -9.23
CA GLU A 346 0.35 11.02 -10.66
C GLU A 346 -0.72 10.31 -11.51
N ARG A 347 -1.23 9.15 -11.06
CA ARG A 347 -2.32 8.44 -11.75
C ARG A 347 -3.64 9.20 -11.71
N LEU A 348 -3.94 9.86 -10.59
CA LEU A 348 -5.12 10.72 -10.51
C LEU A 348 -5.01 11.91 -11.46
N LEU A 349 -3.83 12.57 -11.52
CA LEU A 349 -3.59 13.68 -12.44
C LEU A 349 -3.78 13.25 -13.90
N TYR A 350 -3.30 12.06 -14.27
CA TYR A 350 -3.50 11.49 -15.59
C TYR A 350 -4.99 11.31 -15.92
N LEU A 351 -5.74 10.67 -15.04
CA LEU A 351 -7.18 10.42 -15.26
C LEU A 351 -7.98 11.73 -15.28
N ALA A 352 -7.74 12.62 -14.33
CA ALA A 352 -8.47 13.90 -14.21
C ALA A 352 -8.14 14.91 -15.32
N SER A 353 -6.97 14.80 -15.95
CA SER A 353 -6.59 15.64 -17.10
C SER A 353 -7.18 15.16 -18.44
N GLY A 354 -7.99 14.11 -18.45
CA GLY A 354 -8.48 13.49 -19.67
C GLY A 354 -7.40 12.65 -20.38
N LYS A 355 -6.49 12.06 -19.59
CA LYS A 355 -5.41 11.16 -20.04
C LYS A 355 -4.28 11.91 -20.79
N ASP A 356 -3.99 13.13 -20.35
CA ASP A 356 -2.95 13.99 -20.92
C ASP A 356 -1.55 13.63 -20.38
N THR A 357 -0.81 12.80 -21.12
CA THR A 357 0.55 12.36 -20.77
C THR A 357 1.57 13.50 -20.80
N GLU A 358 1.40 14.48 -21.68
CA GLU A 358 2.31 15.63 -21.79
C GLU A 358 2.20 16.53 -20.57
N LEU A 359 0.96 16.83 -20.13
CA LEU A 359 0.72 17.58 -18.91
C LEU A 359 1.30 16.85 -17.69
N VAL A 360 1.05 15.55 -17.54
CA VAL A 360 1.57 14.77 -16.40
C VAL A 360 3.09 14.77 -16.40
N SER A 361 3.72 14.53 -17.55
CA SER A 361 5.18 14.58 -17.71
C SER A 361 5.73 15.95 -17.31
N TYR A 362 5.09 17.02 -17.75
CA TYR A 362 5.46 18.40 -17.38
C TYR A 362 5.36 18.63 -15.87
N LEU A 363 4.25 18.26 -15.23
CA LEU A 363 4.04 18.45 -13.78
C LEU A 363 5.07 17.65 -12.96
N MET A 364 5.34 16.41 -13.34
CA MET A 364 6.34 15.57 -12.65
C MET A 364 7.76 16.13 -12.83
N ASN A 365 8.09 16.67 -13.99
CA ASN A 365 9.36 17.36 -14.20
C ASN A 365 9.48 18.64 -13.33
N GLN A 366 8.41 19.43 -13.18
CA GLN A 366 8.39 20.56 -12.25
C GLN A 366 8.62 20.11 -10.80
N LEU A 367 7.99 19.00 -10.38
CA LEU A 367 8.19 18.45 -9.05
C LEU A 367 9.65 18.05 -8.79
N VAL A 368 10.29 17.41 -9.77
CA VAL A 368 11.70 17.00 -9.67
C VAL A 368 12.63 18.21 -9.63
N THR A 369 12.48 19.16 -10.56
CA THR A 369 13.41 20.26 -10.77
C THR A 369 13.19 21.46 -9.85
N LYS A 370 11.93 21.77 -9.51
CA LYS A 370 11.56 22.95 -8.71
C LYS A 370 10.98 22.59 -7.33
N GLY A 371 10.58 21.36 -7.12
CA GLY A 371 9.91 20.90 -5.90
C GLY A 371 8.45 21.35 -5.77
N ILE A 372 7.88 21.97 -6.82
CA ILE A 372 6.53 22.52 -6.82
C ILE A 372 5.94 22.44 -8.22
N TYR A 373 4.62 22.21 -8.30
CA TYR A 373 3.84 22.42 -9.52
C TYR A 373 2.45 22.96 -9.20
N THR A 374 1.80 23.55 -10.21
CA THR A 374 0.41 24.01 -10.15
C THR A 374 -0.39 23.28 -11.22
N VAL A 375 -1.50 22.68 -10.82
CA VAL A 375 -2.40 21.97 -11.73
C VAL A 375 -3.38 22.97 -12.38
N PRO A 376 -3.70 22.84 -13.68
CA PRO A 376 -4.72 23.67 -14.32
C PRO A 376 -6.07 23.61 -13.60
N ALA A 377 -6.77 24.75 -13.52
CA ALA A 377 -8.03 24.86 -12.77
C ALA A 377 -9.07 23.82 -13.21
N GLN A 378 -9.21 23.57 -14.51
CA GLN A 378 -10.16 22.59 -15.04
C GLN A 378 -9.88 21.17 -14.53
N VAL A 379 -8.60 20.77 -14.40
CA VAL A 379 -8.22 19.45 -13.85
C VAL A 379 -8.55 19.40 -12.35
N MET A 380 -8.31 20.50 -11.62
CA MET A 380 -8.68 20.59 -10.21
C MET A 380 -10.18 20.53 -9.98
N ASP A 381 -10.98 21.14 -10.87
CA ASP A 381 -12.44 21.08 -10.80
C ASP A 381 -12.90 19.61 -10.92
N THR A 382 -12.37 18.84 -11.88
CA THR A 382 -12.63 17.40 -12.03
C THR A 382 -12.25 16.62 -10.77
N ILE A 383 -11.08 16.89 -10.19
CA ILE A 383 -10.63 16.23 -8.95
C ILE A 383 -11.61 16.52 -7.80
N ARG A 384 -12.01 17.78 -7.63
CA ARG A 384 -12.89 18.22 -6.55
C ARG A 384 -14.34 17.71 -6.66
N GLU A 385 -14.77 17.21 -7.80
CA GLU A 385 -16.06 16.49 -7.93
C GLU A 385 -16.12 15.24 -7.06
N THR A 386 -14.98 14.59 -6.79
CA THR A 386 -14.91 13.35 -6.03
C THR A 386 -14.17 13.49 -4.71
N PHE A 387 -13.12 14.31 -4.65
CA PHE A 387 -12.23 14.38 -3.51
C PHE A 387 -12.50 15.56 -2.60
N ASP A 388 -12.52 15.30 -1.29
CA ASP A 388 -12.36 16.26 -0.20
C ASP A 388 -11.08 15.99 0.54
N ALA A 389 -10.63 16.93 1.39
CA ALA A 389 -9.44 16.73 2.20
C ALA A 389 -9.55 17.36 3.58
N GLY A 390 -8.72 16.88 4.49
CA GLY A 390 -8.52 17.47 5.80
C GLY A 390 -7.27 16.90 6.46
N PHE A 391 -6.93 17.41 7.63
CA PHE A 391 -5.76 16.94 8.37
C PHE A 391 -5.99 16.95 9.88
N ALA A 392 -5.15 16.19 10.60
CA ALA A 392 -5.08 16.22 12.06
C ALA A 392 -3.63 16.38 12.52
N THR A 393 -3.43 17.13 13.60
CA THR A 393 -2.17 17.17 14.35
C THR A 393 -2.07 15.97 15.27
N ASP A 394 -0.88 15.71 15.84
CA ASP A 394 -0.69 14.64 16.81
C ASP A 394 -1.59 14.78 18.05
N ASP A 395 -1.79 16.01 18.54
CA ASP A 395 -2.68 16.25 19.69
C ASP A 395 -4.15 15.94 19.34
N GLN A 396 -4.59 16.34 18.15
CA GLN A 396 -5.93 16.02 17.65
C GLN A 396 -6.09 14.52 17.41
N THR A 397 -5.03 13.85 16.98
CA THR A 397 -5.01 12.39 16.77
C THR A 397 -5.16 11.67 18.12
N ARG A 398 -4.39 12.05 19.15
CA ARG A 398 -4.51 11.48 20.50
C ARG A 398 -5.89 11.72 21.11
N GLU A 399 -6.41 12.94 20.98
CA GLU A 399 -7.76 13.26 21.44
C GLU A 399 -8.82 12.40 20.76
N THR A 400 -8.67 12.13 19.44
CA THR A 400 -9.59 11.29 18.70
C THR A 400 -9.51 9.83 19.12
N ILE A 401 -8.32 9.29 19.41
CA ILE A 401 -8.18 7.94 19.98
C ILE A 401 -8.93 7.87 21.32
N ARG A 402 -8.68 8.81 22.22
CA ARG A 402 -9.30 8.85 23.55
C ARG A 402 -10.83 8.95 23.46
N SER A 403 -11.34 9.95 22.76
CA SER A 403 -12.78 10.19 22.66
C SER A 403 -13.51 9.04 21.95
N THR A 404 -12.88 8.40 20.97
CA THR A 404 -13.44 7.20 20.31
C THR A 404 -13.55 6.04 21.29
N TRP A 405 -12.51 5.79 22.09
CA TRP A 405 -12.57 4.76 23.13
C TRP A 405 -13.63 5.07 24.19
N GLU A 406 -13.68 6.29 24.67
CA GLU A 406 -14.65 6.70 25.72
C GLU A 406 -16.10 6.58 25.25
N ASN A 407 -16.39 7.03 24.04
CA ASN A 407 -17.76 7.12 23.52
C ASN A 407 -18.24 5.85 22.82
N CYS A 408 -17.36 5.13 22.13
CA CYS A 408 -17.73 3.99 21.30
C CYS A 408 -17.17 2.65 21.80
N ARG A 409 -16.22 2.65 22.74
CA ARG A 409 -15.48 1.45 23.16
C ARG A 409 -14.78 0.74 22.00
N VAL A 410 -14.36 1.51 20.99
CA VAL A 410 -13.61 1.03 19.83
C VAL A 410 -12.19 1.60 19.94
N LEU A 411 -11.20 0.71 19.91
CA LEU A 411 -9.80 1.08 19.92
C LEU A 411 -9.32 1.24 18.48
N ILE A 412 -8.71 2.39 18.17
CA ILE A 412 -8.21 2.71 16.83
C ILE A 412 -6.73 3.10 16.88
N ASP A 413 -6.01 2.82 15.79
CA ASP A 413 -4.63 3.23 15.62
C ASP A 413 -4.50 4.72 15.23
N PRO A 414 -3.29 5.32 15.35
CA PRO A 414 -3.12 6.73 15.04
C PRO A 414 -3.49 7.13 13.61
N HIS A 415 -3.29 6.25 12.61
CA HIS A 415 -3.66 6.56 11.23
C HIS A 415 -5.18 6.61 11.07
N THR A 416 -5.87 5.63 11.61
CA THR A 416 -7.33 5.58 11.67
C THR A 416 -7.88 6.80 12.41
N ALA A 417 -7.22 7.22 13.50
CA ALA A 417 -7.63 8.39 14.26
C ALA A 417 -7.50 9.69 13.47
N VAL A 418 -6.47 9.84 12.63
CA VAL A 418 -6.39 10.98 11.69
C VAL A 418 -7.59 11.00 10.75
N ALA A 419 -7.95 9.87 10.15
CA ALA A 419 -9.09 9.80 9.25
C ALA A 419 -10.43 10.04 9.98
N LYS A 420 -10.60 9.48 11.18
CA LYS A 420 -11.80 9.70 12.00
C LYS A 420 -11.95 11.17 12.41
N HIS A 421 -10.85 11.83 12.80
CA HIS A 421 -10.84 13.26 13.11
C HIS A 421 -11.30 14.12 11.93
N VAL A 422 -10.79 13.82 10.72
CA VAL A 422 -11.18 14.52 9.50
C VAL A 422 -12.64 14.24 9.17
N LEU A 423 -13.07 12.98 9.24
CA LEU A 423 -14.45 12.57 8.97
C LEU A 423 -15.47 13.27 9.88
N ASP A 424 -15.15 13.43 11.17
CA ASP A 424 -16.02 14.09 12.14
C ASP A 424 -16.22 15.59 11.87
N ARG A 425 -15.34 16.21 11.12
CA ARG A 425 -15.43 17.63 10.72
C ARG A 425 -16.14 17.87 9.40
N VAL A 426 -16.26 16.83 8.57
CA VAL A 426 -17.03 16.93 7.33
C VAL A 426 -18.51 16.89 7.67
N SER A 427 -19.26 17.87 7.14
CA SER A 427 -20.69 17.96 7.36
C SER A 427 -21.40 16.69 6.90
N ARG A 428 -22.15 16.06 7.83
CA ARG A 428 -22.95 14.88 7.51
C ARG A 428 -24.18 15.29 6.71
N GLN A 429 -24.32 14.76 5.51
CA GLN A 429 -25.55 14.89 4.74
C GLN A 429 -26.57 13.84 5.22
N ALA A 430 -27.85 14.20 5.27
CA ALA A 430 -28.89 13.28 5.69
C ALA A 430 -28.93 12.04 4.80
N GLY A 431 -28.89 10.86 5.41
CA GLY A 431 -28.90 9.57 4.71
C GLY A 431 -27.54 9.15 4.12
N ASN A 432 -26.48 9.94 4.25
CA ASN A 432 -25.15 9.53 3.80
C ASN A 432 -24.49 8.61 4.83
N VAL A 433 -24.14 7.40 4.42
CA VAL A 433 -23.34 6.45 5.20
C VAL A 433 -21.86 6.71 4.92
N ARG A 434 -21.09 6.82 6.00
CA ARG A 434 -19.68 7.15 5.95
C ARG A 434 -18.85 6.00 6.51
N VAL A 435 -17.75 5.70 5.82
CA VAL A 435 -16.82 4.61 6.17
C VAL A 435 -15.43 5.21 6.38
N CYS A 436 -14.87 5.01 7.55
CA CYS A 436 -13.49 5.34 7.87
C CYS A 436 -12.63 4.09 7.65
N LEU A 437 -11.54 4.19 6.89
CA LEU A 437 -10.62 3.07 6.70
C LEU A 437 -9.70 2.94 7.92
N SER A 438 -9.71 1.75 8.52
CA SER A 438 -8.86 1.39 9.66
C SER A 438 -7.67 0.56 9.16
N THR A 439 -6.53 1.23 9.00
CA THR A 439 -5.41 0.74 8.19
C THR A 439 -4.37 -0.05 8.96
N ALA A 440 -4.41 -0.05 10.28
CA ALA A 440 -3.49 -0.83 11.12
C ALA A 440 -4.15 -1.22 12.45
N SER A 441 -3.64 -2.31 13.04
CA SER A 441 -4.02 -2.66 14.41
C SER A 441 -3.50 -1.61 15.41
N PRO A 442 -4.32 -1.15 16.37
CA PRO A 442 -3.88 -0.22 17.42
C PRO A 442 -2.71 -0.79 18.24
N TYR A 443 -2.60 -2.09 18.34
CA TYR A 443 -1.53 -2.76 19.05
C TYR A 443 -0.15 -2.67 18.41
N LYS A 444 -0.05 -2.24 17.15
CA LYS A 444 1.24 -1.90 16.51
C LYS A 444 1.83 -0.58 17.04
N PHE A 445 0.98 0.25 17.62
CA PHE A 445 1.29 1.58 18.13
C PHE A 445 0.91 1.69 19.60
N SER A 446 1.12 0.59 20.36
CA SER A 446 0.64 0.45 21.74
C SER A 446 1.08 1.59 22.66
N SER A 447 2.32 2.07 22.52
CA SER A 447 2.84 3.19 23.31
C SER A 447 2.07 4.49 23.05
N ASP A 448 1.85 4.84 21.76
CA ASP A 448 1.12 6.06 21.39
C ASP A 448 -0.36 5.98 21.77
N VAL A 449 -0.99 4.80 21.56
CA VAL A 449 -2.38 4.56 21.92
C VAL A 449 -2.59 4.60 23.44
N LEU A 450 -1.70 3.96 24.20
CA LEU A 450 -1.74 3.98 25.67
C LEU A 450 -1.59 5.40 26.21
N ALA A 451 -0.64 6.17 25.65
CA ALA A 451 -0.45 7.59 26.00
C ALA A 451 -1.68 8.45 25.64
N ALA A 452 -2.35 8.16 24.50
CA ALA A 452 -3.58 8.83 24.11
C ALA A 452 -4.73 8.58 25.09
N LEU A 453 -4.76 7.42 25.74
CA LEU A 453 -5.70 7.07 26.81
C LEU A 453 -5.29 7.63 28.19
N GLU A 454 -4.33 8.56 28.23
CA GLU A 454 -3.81 9.24 29.44
C GLU A 454 -3.11 8.30 30.45
N HIS A 455 -2.61 7.15 29.99
CA HIS A 455 -1.80 6.26 30.82
C HIS A 455 -0.31 6.51 30.60
N SER A 456 0.47 6.42 31.69
CA SER A 456 1.92 6.61 31.63
C SER A 456 2.59 5.46 30.86
N THR A 457 3.46 5.83 29.94
CA THR A 457 4.35 4.90 29.22
C THR A 457 5.79 4.94 29.73
N ALA A 458 6.07 5.74 30.78
CA ALA A 458 7.42 5.93 31.31
C ALA A 458 7.98 4.62 31.88
N GLY A 459 9.12 4.18 31.34
CA GLY A 459 9.78 2.94 31.76
C GLY A 459 9.16 1.66 31.20
N LEU A 460 8.15 1.74 30.34
CA LEU A 460 7.57 0.62 29.64
C LEU A 460 8.19 0.49 28.24
N ASP A 461 8.48 -0.73 27.84
CA ASP A 461 8.75 -1.06 26.43
C ASP A 461 7.42 -1.26 25.66
N ASP A 462 7.50 -1.44 24.35
CA ASP A 462 6.32 -1.59 23.49
C ASP A 462 5.44 -2.80 23.88
N PHE A 463 6.01 -3.89 24.40
CA PHE A 463 5.25 -5.06 24.84
C PHE A 463 4.57 -4.85 26.18
N ALA A 464 5.23 -4.17 27.11
CA ALA A 464 4.60 -3.76 28.37
C ALA A 464 3.45 -2.78 28.11
N CYS A 465 3.63 -1.83 27.17
CA CYS A 465 2.53 -0.97 26.70
C CYS A 465 1.38 -1.79 26.10
N MET A 466 1.69 -2.80 25.27
CA MET A 466 0.70 -3.70 24.66
C MET A 466 -0.11 -4.46 25.73
N HIS A 467 0.54 -5.03 26.71
CA HIS A 467 -0.12 -5.73 27.84
C HIS A 467 -1.00 -4.79 28.66
N THR A 468 -0.45 -3.63 29.04
CA THR A 468 -1.23 -2.63 29.79
C THR A 468 -2.45 -2.17 29.01
N LEU A 469 -2.29 -1.91 27.70
CA LEU A 469 -3.39 -1.54 26.81
C LEU A 469 -4.48 -2.61 26.78
N ALA A 470 -4.10 -3.89 26.65
CA ALA A 470 -5.03 -5.02 26.67
C ALA A 470 -5.79 -5.11 28.02
N GLU A 471 -5.10 -4.94 29.14
CA GLU A 471 -5.70 -4.98 30.48
C GLU A 471 -6.73 -3.86 30.70
N ILE A 472 -6.40 -2.62 30.35
CA ILE A 472 -7.30 -1.47 30.59
C ILE A 472 -8.48 -1.41 29.63
N THR A 473 -8.33 -1.97 28.40
CA THR A 473 -9.38 -1.96 27.38
C THR A 473 -10.22 -3.24 27.37
N GLY A 474 -9.69 -4.33 27.91
CA GLY A 474 -10.32 -5.65 27.81
C GLY A 474 -10.31 -6.21 26.38
N THR A 475 -9.50 -5.64 25.47
CA THR A 475 -9.33 -6.13 24.11
C THR A 475 -8.06 -6.99 24.00
N ASN A 476 -7.93 -7.79 22.95
CA ASN A 476 -6.79 -8.68 22.79
C ASN A 476 -5.88 -8.25 21.65
N PRO A 477 -4.55 -8.21 21.86
CA PRO A 477 -3.63 -7.97 20.78
C PRO A 477 -3.64 -9.16 19.81
N PRO A 478 -3.50 -8.91 18.49
CA PRO A 478 -3.33 -9.97 17.51
C PRO A 478 -2.16 -10.87 17.85
N ILE A 479 -2.32 -12.19 17.68
CA ILE A 479 -1.30 -13.20 18.04
C ILE A 479 0.02 -12.96 17.28
N GLN A 480 -0.05 -12.49 16.03
CA GLN A 480 1.10 -12.14 15.20
C GLN A 480 1.91 -10.94 15.74
N LEU A 481 1.36 -10.17 16.69
CA LEU A 481 2.07 -9.11 17.39
C LEU A 481 2.50 -9.54 18.79
N SER A 482 1.61 -10.15 19.56
CA SER A 482 1.90 -10.53 20.96
C SER A 482 2.96 -11.61 21.09
N SER A 483 3.08 -12.50 20.09
CA SER A 483 4.09 -13.58 20.09
C SER A 483 5.49 -13.13 19.62
N LEU A 484 5.66 -11.88 19.17
CA LEU A 484 6.95 -11.44 18.59
C LEU A 484 8.10 -11.47 19.59
N ASN A 485 7.83 -11.20 20.86
CA ASN A 485 8.85 -11.17 21.92
C ASN A 485 9.49 -12.53 22.16
N ASP A 486 8.76 -13.61 21.84
CA ASP A 486 9.24 -15.00 22.01
C ASP A 486 9.99 -15.51 20.77
N ASN A 487 10.00 -14.74 19.68
CA ASN A 487 10.62 -15.13 18.43
C ASN A 487 12.15 -14.89 18.45
N VAL A 488 12.89 -15.83 17.84
CA VAL A 488 14.34 -15.71 17.70
C VAL A 488 14.68 -14.65 16.66
N ILE A 489 15.57 -13.71 17.02
CA ILE A 489 16.16 -12.77 16.07
C ILE A 489 17.06 -13.53 15.10
N ILE A 490 16.75 -13.48 13.82
CA ILE A 490 17.46 -14.19 12.75
C ILE A 490 18.35 -13.22 11.96
N HIS A 491 17.88 -11.98 11.75
CA HIS A 491 18.56 -10.98 10.96
C HIS A 491 19.25 -9.94 11.86
N THR A 492 20.57 -9.93 11.85
CA THR A 492 21.40 -9.06 12.71
C THR A 492 22.33 -8.14 11.93
N ASP A 493 22.21 -8.15 10.59
CA ASP A 493 23.08 -7.36 9.72
C ASP A 493 22.85 -5.85 9.90
N VAL A 494 23.96 -5.10 10.05
CA VAL A 494 23.98 -3.64 10.09
C VAL A 494 25.02 -3.17 9.08
N ARG A 495 24.71 -2.17 8.26
CA ARG A 495 25.60 -1.62 7.22
C ARG A 495 25.54 -0.10 7.17
N GLU A 496 26.63 0.50 6.71
CA GLU A 496 26.65 1.87 6.23
C GLU A 496 25.91 1.97 4.88
N LYS A 497 25.36 3.12 4.54
CA LYS A 497 24.55 3.31 3.32
C LYS A 497 25.32 3.01 2.03
N GLU A 498 26.63 3.24 2.05
CA GLU A 498 27.53 2.97 0.92
C GLU A 498 27.73 1.47 0.65
N GLN A 499 27.44 0.61 1.62
CA GLN A 499 27.61 -0.85 1.55
C GLN A 499 26.35 -1.60 1.09
N LEU A 500 25.24 -0.90 0.88
CA LEU A 500 23.95 -1.58 0.61
C LEU A 500 23.93 -2.27 -0.76
N ALA A 501 24.64 -1.73 -1.76
CA ALA A 501 24.76 -2.37 -3.08
C ALA A 501 25.49 -3.71 -2.98
N SER A 502 26.62 -3.78 -2.26
CA SER A 502 27.35 -5.04 -2.02
C SER A 502 26.51 -6.02 -1.19
N TYR A 503 25.76 -5.52 -0.20
CA TYR A 503 24.86 -6.37 0.60
C TYR A 503 23.79 -7.03 -0.27
N VAL A 504 23.21 -6.32 -1.26
CA VAL A 504 22.24 -6.92 -2.19
C VAL A 504 22.91 -8.02 -3.03
N SER A 505 24.14 -7.80 -3.54
CA SER A 505 24.87 -8.85 -4.27
C SER A 505 25.17 -10.08 -3.38
N GLU A 506 25.58 -9.87 -2.14
CA GLU A 506 25.79 -10.94 -1.14
C GLU A 506 24.49 -11.70 -0.87
N ALA A 507 23.36 -10.99 -0.67
CA ALA A 507 22.05 -11.56 -0.44
C ALA A 507 21.59 -12.40 -1.65
N CYS A 508 21.78 -11.91 -2.88
CA CYS A 508 21.48 -12.66 -4.10
C CYS A 508 22.29 -13.98 -4.15
N GLY A 509 23.61 -13.91 -3.89
CA GLY A 509 24.46 -15.10 -3.85
C GLY A 509 24.02 -16.11 -2.80
N ARG A 510 23.55 -15.66 -1.64
CA ARG A 510 23.09 -16.51 -0.54
C ARG A 510 21.71 -17.15 -0.82
N ILE A 511 20.79 -16.37 -1.39
CA ILE A 511 19.40 -16.79 -1.64
C ILE A 511 19.26 -17.64 -2.90
N PHE A 512 19.99 -17.29 -3.96
CA PHE A 512 19.89 -17.94 -5.25
C PHE A 512 21.11 -18.82 -5.59
N ALA A 513 21.99 -19.10 -4.59
CA ALA A 513 23.10 -20.02 -4.80
C ALA A 513 22.54 -21.40 -5.17
N CYS A 514 22.82 -21.83 -6.40
CA CYS A 514 22.63 -23.18 -6.90
C CYS A 514 23.80 -24.07 -6.48
#